data_a009888822530bbd3f3e26ebf179b45e
#
_entry.id   a009888822530bbd3f3e26ebf179b45e
#
_cell.length_a   1.000
_cell.length_b   1.000
_cell.length_c   1.000
_cell.angle_alpha   90.00
_cell.angle_beta   90.00
_cell.angle_gamma   90.00
#
_symmetry.space_group_name_H-M   'P 1'
#
loop_
_entity.id
_entity.type
_entity.pdbx_description
1 polymer ?
#
loop_
_entity_poly.entity_id
_entity_poly.type
_entity_poly.pdbx_seq_one_letter_code
_entity_poly.pdbx_strand_id
1 'polypeptide(L)'
;FKDNFEAPCEFEKFKELTDKILSLQNDARVRQIVIEAIFDAQNLARHFIFSLRQICEIFLIKLARLRLDHVGGGKIGVMGVLESRGLKFEGVIVLDFNDDLVPKRSVNEMFLSSKVRERAGLIGYGDRENLQRFYYENLIGGAQKVAISYVLNEEKIASRFLNEFKYVSDEKYGDASYLRLL
;
A
#
# COMPACT_ATOMS: atom_id res chain seq x y z
N PHE A 1 24.82 -6.20 -28.43
CA PHE A 1 23.75 -5.66 -27.59
C PHE A 1 23.90 -4.16 -27.29
N LYS A 2 25.12 -3.63 -27.11
CA LYS A 2 25.30 -2.20 -26.77
C LYS A 2 25.02 -1.23 -27.91
N ASP A 3 25.24 -1.63 -29.15
CA ASP A 3 25.24 -0.72 -30.29
C ASP A 3 23.84 -0.46 -30.93
N ASN A 4 22.79 -1.15 -30.46
CA ASN A 4 21.46 -1.05 -31.05
C ASN A 4 20.34 -0.61 -30.06
N PHE A 5 20.68 -0.15 -28.87
CA PHE A 5 19.69 0.21 -27.86
C PHE A 5 18.91 1.49 -28.21
N GLU A 6 19.54 2.40 -28.97
CA GLU A 6 18.94 3.67 -29.39
C GLU A 6 18.28 3.58 -30.79
N ALA A 7 18.50 2.50 -31.51
CA ALA A 7 17.86 2.31 -32.82
C ALA A 7 16.35 2.00 -32.65
N PRO A 8 15.52 2.39 -33.65
CA PRO A 8 14.12 1.98 -33.68
C PRO A 8 14.01 0.46 -33.54
N CYS A 9 13.18 0.01 -32.61
CA CYS A 9 13.06 -1.40 -32.30
C CYS A 9 11.76 -1.96 -32.85
N GLU A 10 11.85 -3.06 -33.60
CA GLU A 10 10.69 -3.88 -33.89
C GLU A 10 10.25 -4.54 -32.58
N PHE A 11 8.96 -4.48 -32.30
CA PHE A 11 8.39 -5.03 -31.06
C PHE A 11 8.74 -6.50 -30.85
N GLU A 12 8.92 -7.27 -31.90
CA GLU A 12 9.28 -8.70 -31.84
C GLU A 12 10.61 -8.94 -31.08
N LYS A 13 11.61 -8.04 -31.23
CA LYS A 13 12.87 -8.15 -30.48
C LYS A 13 12.68 -7.93 -28.97
N PHE A 14 11.80 -6.99 -28.62
CA PHE A 14 11.43 -6.80 -27.22
C PHE A 14 10.69 -8.02 -26.66
N LYS A 15 9.77 -8.59 -27.43
CA LYS A 15 9.03 -9.79 -27.06
C LYS A 15 9.95 -10.99 -26.83
N GLU A 16 10.92 -11.22 -27.70
CA GLU A 16 11.92 -12.30 -27.51
C GLU A 16 12.68 -12.16 -26.18
N LEU A 17 13.05 -10.94 -25.79
CA LEU A 17 13.70 -10.69 -24.51
C LEU A 17 12.79 -10.98 -23.33
N THR A 18 11.54 -10.56 -23.41
CA THR A 18 10.57 -10.77 -22.33
C THR A 18 10.15 -12.23 -22.22
N ASP A 19 10.04 -12.96 -23.33
CA ASP A 19 9.75 -14.40 -23.33
C ASP A 19 10.86 -15.20 -22.65
N LYS A 20 12.13 -14.79 -22.82
CA LYS A 20 13.27 -15.37 -22.07
C LYS A 20 13.13 -15.12 -20.57
N ILE A 21 12.76 -13.89 -20.16
CA ILE A 21 12.54 -13.57 -18.74
C ILE A 21 11.38 -14.40 -18.19
N LEU A 22 10.28 -14.52 -18.93
CA LEU A 22 9.13 -15.33 -18.55
C LEU A 22 9.45 -16.81 -18.41
N SER A 23 10.36 -17.35 -19.24
CA SER A 23 10.77 -18.74 -19.16
C SER A 23 11.56 -19.07 -17.89
N LEU A 24 12.21 -18.06 -17.27
CA LEU A 24 12.96 -18.21 -16.02
C LEU A 24 12.04 -18.07 -14.78
N GLN A 25 10.81 -17.62 -14.97
CA GLN A 25 9.89 -17.37 -13.86
C GLN A 25 8.91 -18.52 -13.68
N ASN A 26 8.92 -19.14 -12.49
CA ASN A 26 8.07 -20.29 -12.17
C ASN A 26 6.73 -19.89 -11.51
N ASP A 27 6.61 -18.70 -10.90
CA ASP A 27 5.36 -18.26 -10.29
C ASP A 27 4.37 -17.79 -11.37
N ALA A 28 3.25 -18.49 -11.47
CA ALA A 28 2.21 -18.19 -12.46
C ALA A 28 1.61 -16.78 -12.31
N ARG A 29 1.53 -16.24 -11.09
CA ARG A 29 1.02 -14.89 -10.81
C ARG A 29 1.98 -13.82 -11.30
N VAL A 30 3.29 -14.01 -11.07
CA VAL A 30 4.32 -13.12 -11.61
C VAL A 30 4.30 -13.14 -13.13
N ARG A 31 4.17 -14.34 -13.73
CA ARG A 31 4.04 -14.48 -15.19
C ARG A 31 2.85 -13.69 -15.74
N GLN A 32 1.69 -13.77 -15.09
CA GLN A 32 0.49 -13.05 -15.48
C GLN A 32 0.74 -11.52 -15.49
N ILE A 33 1.32 -10.99 -14.44
CA ILE A 33 1.66 -9.56 -14.32
C ILE A 33 2.63 -9.11 -15.40
N VAL A 34 3.66 -9.91 -15.68
CA VAL A 34 4.63 -9.59 -16.74
C VAL A 34 3.96 -9.60 -18.11
N ILE A 35 3.05 -10.56 -18.38
CA ILE A 35 2.29 -10.61 -19.62
C ILE A 35 1.42 -9.36 -19.80
N GLU A 36 0.74 -8.91 -18.76
CA GLU A 36 -0.06 -7.67 -18.79
C GLU A 36 0.81 -6.44 -19.10
N ALA A 37 1.99 -6.34 -18.46
CA ALA A 37 2.92 -5.24 -18.74
C ALA A 37 3.48 -5.28 -20.17
N ILE A 38 3.72 -6.47 -20.74
CA ILE A 38 4.12 -6.65 -22.13
C ILE A 38 3.00 -6.19 -23.06
N PHE A 39 1.77 -6.59 -22.80
CA PHE A 39 0.61 -6.21 -23.61
C PHE A 39 0.41 -4.70 -23.64
N ASP A 40 0.56 -4.02 -22.51
CA ASP A 40 0.50 -2.56 -22.43
C ASP A 40 1.61 -1.90 -23.25
N ALA A 41 2.84 -2.39 -23.16
CA ALA A 41 3.97 -1.89 -23.96
C ALA A 41 3.74 -2.12 -25.46
N GLN A 42 3.15 -3.27 -25.83
CA GLN A 42 2.79 -3.58 -27.22
C GLN A 42 1.73 -2.61 -27.77
N ASN A 43 0.72 -2.29 -26.99
CA ASN A 43 -0.33 -1.37 -27.41
C ASN A 43 0.26 0.04 -27.71
N LEU A 44 1.19 0.50 -26.88
CA LEU A 44 1.89 1.76 -27.12
C LEU A 44 2.77 1.70 -28.37
N ALA A 45 3.51 0.61 -28.56
CA ALA A 45 4.40 0.44 -29.72
C ALA A 45 3.67 0.36 -31.06
N ARG A 46 2.37 0.07 -31.08
CA ARG A 46 1.54 0.10 -32.31
C ARG A 46 1.29 1.52 -32.83
N HIS A 47 1.33 2.51 -31.95
CA HIS A 47 1.00 3.89 -32.28
C HIS A 47 2.22 4.80 -32.40
N PHE A 48 3.37 4.37 -31.89
CA PHE A 48 4.59 5.18 -31.84
C PHE A 48 5.81 4.32 -32.14
N ILE A 49 6.81 4.93 -32.77
CA ILE A 49 8.11 4.30 -33.00
C ILE A 49 8.98 4.56 -31.79
N PHE A 50 9.40 3.53 -31.11
CA PHE A 50 10.27 3.59 -29.92
C PHE A 50 11.61 2.91 -30.20
N SER A 51 12.67 3.38 -29.55
CA SER A 51 13.89 2.60 -29.42
C SER A 51 13.69 1.45 -28.43
N LEU A 52 14.52 0.43 -28.48
CA LEU A 52 14.49 -0.69 -27.53
C LEU A 52 14.61 -0.20 -26.08
N ARG A 53 15.46 0.81 -25.86
CA ARG A 53 15.63 1.46 -24.56
C ARG A 53 14.31 2.06 -24.05
N GLN A 54 13.63 2.84 -24.87
CA GLN A 54 12.36 3.47 -24.48
C GLN A 54 11.27 2.44 -24.16
N ILE A 55 11.17 1.37 -24.95
CA ILE A 55 10.22 0.28 -24.68
C ILE A 55 10.56 -0.40 -23.35
N CYS A 56 11.83 -0.69 -23.08
CA CYS A 56 12.26 -1.27 -21.82
C CYS A 56 11.98 -0.35 -20.63
N GLU A 57 12.22 0.96 -20.74
CA GLU A 57 11.93 1.94 -19.70
C GLU A 57 10.43 2.00 -19.39
N ILE A 58 9.58 2.05 -20.41
CA ILE A 58 8.11 2.03 -20.26
C ILE A 58 7.66 0.74 -19.59
N PHE A 59 8.19 -0.40 -20.02
CA PHE A 59 7.89 -1.70 -19.43
C PHE A 59 8.28 -1.76 -17.94
N LEU A 60 9.46 -1.28 -17.58
CA LEU A 60 9.92 -1.24 -16.19
C LEU A 60 9.08 -0.32 -15.31
N ILE A 61 8.69 0.86 -15.83
CA ILE A 61 7.79 1.78 -15.13
C ILE A 61 6.42 1.12 -14.88
N LYS A 62 5.89 0.41 -15.86
CA LYS A 62 4.63 -0.31 -15.73
C LYS A 62 4.76 -1.46 -14.71
N LEU A 63 5.80 -2.25 -14.84
CA LEU A 63 6.07 -3.39 -13.94
C LEU A 63 6.23 -2.94 -12.49
N ALA A 64 6.91 -1.81 -12.24
CA ALA A 64 7.10 -1.27 -10.89
C ALA A 64 5.78 -0.82 -10.21
N ARG A 65 4.74 -0.54 -10.98
CA ARG A 65 3.41 -0.15 -10.46
C ARG A 65 2.50 -1.34 -10.17
N LEU A 66 2.78 -2.49 -10.76
CA LEU A 66 1.97 -3.68 -10.57
C LEU A 66 2.24 -4.29 -9.19
N ARG A 67 1.20 -4.77 -8.57
CA ARG A 67 1.27 -5.42 -7.26
C ARG A 67 0.82 -6.87 -7.40
N LEU A 68 1.54 -7.77 -6.75
CA LEU A 68 1.03 -9.11 -6.55
C LEU A 68 -0.03 -9.04 -5.46
N ASP A 69 -1.25 -9.41 -5.81
CA ASP A 69 -2.28 -9.60 -4.81
C ASP A 69 -1.83 -10.71 -3.85
N HIS A 70 -1.72 -10.36 -2.59
CA HIS A 70 -1.43 -11.32 -1.55
C HIS A 70 -2.70 -12.15 -1.32
N VAL A 71 -2.81 -13.26 -2.01
CA VAL A 71 -3.84 -14.26 -1.70
C VAL A 71 -3.44 -14.87 -0.36
N GLY A 72 -3.98 -14.30 0.72
CA GLY A 72 -3.70 -14.74 2.07
C GLY A 72 -4.01 -16.21 2.23
N GLY A 73 -3.01 -17.00 2.55
CA GLY A 73 -3.11 -18.42 2.87
C GLY A 73 -2.22 -18.77 4.06
N GLY A 74 -1.51 -17.81 4.63
CA GLY A 74 -0.67 -17.99 5.82
C GLY A 74 -1.42 -17.79 7.13
N LYS A 75 -0.87 -18.32 8.21
CA LYS A 75 -1.38 -18.07 9.58
C LYS A 75 -1.24 -16.61 10.01
N ILE A 76 -0.34 -15.87 9.37
CA ILE A 76 -0.06 -14.46 9.63
C ILE A 76 -0.27 -13.69 8.34
N GLY A 77 -1.14 -12.68 8.39
CA GLY A 77 -1.39 -11.74 7.28
C GLY A 77 -0.87 -10.34 7.64
N VAL A 78 -0.25 -9.66 6.70
CA VAL A 78 0.11 -8.24 6.81
C VAL A 78 -0.76 -7.45 5.85
N MET A 79 -1.52 -6.49 6.38
CA MET A 79 -2.49 -5.75 5.58
C MET A 79 -2.75 -4.36 6.16
N GLY A 80 -3.28 -3.45 5.38
CA GLY A 80 -3.78 -2.17 5.88
C GLY A 80 -5.10 -2.33 6.63
N VAL A 81 -5.42 -1.38 7.51
CA VAL A 81 -6.66 -1.40 8.30
C VAL A 81 -7.92 -1.47 7.42
N LEU A 82 -7.92 -0.81 6.26
CA LEU A 82 -9.04 -0.85 5.32
C LEU A 82 -9.21 -2.21 4.64
N GLU A 83 -8.13 -2.96 4.50
CA GLU A 83 -8.12 -4.28 3.89
C GLU A 83 -8.67 -5.36 4.83
N SER A 84 -8.67 -5.09 6.14
CA SER A 84 -9.29 -5.98 7.13
C SER A 84 -10.80 -6.13 6.96
N ARG A 85 -11.46 -5.13 6.36
CA ARG A 85 -12.89 -5.14 5.98
C ARG A 85 -13.83 -5.65 7.08
N GLY A 86 -13.51 -5.39 8.34
CA GLY A 86 -14.31 -5.86 9.48
C GLY A 86 -14.19 -7.36 9.78
N LEU A 87 -13.20 -8.05 9.21
CA LEU A 87 -12.91 -9.42 9.58
C LEU A 87 -12.44 -9.50 11.03
N LYS A 88 -12.82 -10.59 11.71
CA LYS A 88 -12.36 -10.89 13.07
C LYS A 88 -11.11 -11.74 13.02
N PHE A 89 -10.14 -11.40 13.86
CA PHE A 89 -8.87 -12.09 13.96
C PHE A 89 -8.68 -12.63 15.37
N GLU A 90 -7.95 -13.73 15.50
CA GLU A 90 -7.55 -14.26 16.81
C GLU A 90 -6.57 -13.30 17.50
N GLY A 91 -5.61 -12.77 16.73
CA GLY A 91 -4.64 -11.79 17.21
C GLY A 91 -4.42 -10.68 16.19
N VAL A 92 -4.24 -9.46 16.68
CA VAL A 92 -3.93 -8.27 15.89
C VAL A 92 -2.72 -7.57 16.47
N ILE A 93 -1.76 -7.26 15.60
CA ILE A 93 -0.61 -6.42 15.92
C ILE A 93 -0.71 -5.15 15.07
N VAL A 94 -0.87 -4.01 15.70
CA VAL A 94 -0.87 -2.71 15.02
C VAL A 94 0.50 -2.07 15.21
N LEU A 95 1.17 -1.76 14.11
CA LEU A 95 2.49 -1.14 14.11
C LEU A 95 2.41 0.36 13.85
N ASP A 96 3.37 1.11 14.42
CA ASP A 96 3.54 2.56 14.20
C ASP A 96 2.27 3.36 14.51
N PHE A 97 1.61 3.07 15.64
CA PHE A 97 0.38 3.73 16.04
C PHE A 97 0.65 5.11 16.66
N ASN A 98 1.26 5.98 15.85
CA ASN A 98 1.63 7.33 16.22
C ASN A 98 0.67 8.39 15.65
N ASP A 99 0.55 9.55 16.31
CA ASP A 99 -0.41 10.61 15.93
C ASP A 99 -0.10 11.29 14.58
N ASP A 100 1.12 11.17 14.09
CA ASP A 100 1.53 11.62 12.76
C ASP A 100 1.03 10.68 11.64
N LEU A 101 0.77 9.42 11.97
CA LEU A 101 0.33 8.38 11.03
C LEU A 101 -1.13 7.99 11.21
N VAL A 102 -1.64 8.00 12.44
CA VAL A 102 -3.01 7.59 12.79
C VAL A 102 -3.60 8.61 13.79
N PRO A 103 -4.63 9.36 13.42
CA PRO A 103 -5.31 9.39 12.12
C PRO A 103 -4.47 10.02 11.01
N LYS A 104 -4.51 9.40 9.84
CA LYS A 104 -3.83 9.96 8.67
C LYS A 104 -4.51 11.26 8.26
N ARG A 105 -3.80 12.37 8.39
CA ARG A 105 -4.27 13.68 7.96
C ARG A 105 -4.16 13.79 6.44
N SER A 106 -5.26 14.14 5.78
CA SER A 106 -5.24 14.48 4.37
C SER A 106 -4.68 15.90 4.24
N VAL A 107 -3.41 16.02 3.90
CA VAL A 107 -2.74 17.30 3.66
C VAL A 107 -2.90 17.65 2.18
N ASN A 108 -3.33 18.89 1.88
CA ASN A 108 -3.40 19.50 0.54
C ASN A 108 -4.56 19.08 -0.37
N GLU A 109 -5.78 19.38 0.02
CA GLU A 109 -6.85 19.54 -0.96
C GLU A 109 -6.79 20.96 -1.55
N MET A 110 -6.03 21.13 -2.63
CA MET A 110 -5.80 22.43 -3.26
C MET A 110 -7.04 23.05 -3.93
N PHE A 111 -8.08 22.25 -4.23
CA PHE A 111 -9.19 22.70 -5.06
C PHE A 111 -10.41 23.20 -4.28
N LEU A 112 -10.65 22.71 -3.08
CA LEU A 112 -11.84 23.08 -2.30
C LEU A 112 -11.47 23.38 -0.86
N SER A 113 -11.79 24.61 -0.41
CA SER A 113 -11.62 24.95 1.00
C SER A 113 -12.60 24.17 1.89
N SER A 114 -12.27 23.98 3.17
CA SER A 114 -13.09 23.28 4.14
C SER A 114 -14.51 23.85 4.23
N LYS A 115 -14.65 25.19 4.16
CA LYS A 115 -15.95 25.86 4.16
C LYS A 115 -16.82 25.55 2.94
N VAL A 116 -16.20 25.42 1.75
CA VAL A 116 -16.92 25.05 0.53
C VAL A 116 -17.38 23.60 0.60
N ARG A 117 -16.55 22.72 1.10
CA ARG A 117 -16.89 21.29 1.29
C ARG A 117 -18.06 21.13 2.26
N GLU A 118 -18.00 21.80 3.41
CA GLU A 118 -19.07 21.77 4.41
C GLU A 118 -20.41 22.24 3.84
N ARG A 119 -20.41 23.39 3.13
CA ARG A 119 -21.61 23.91 2.46
C ARG A 119 -22.14 22.99 1.35
N ALA A 120 -21.28 22.25 0.70
CA ALA A 120 -21.65 21.30 -0.35
C ALA A 120 -22.03 19.91 0.21
N GLY A 121 -22.03 19.71 1.54
CA GLY A 121 -22.29 18.40 2.14
C GLY A 121 -21.24 17.32 1.80
N LEU A 122 -20.03 17.73 1.46
CA LEU A 122 -18.93 16.81 1.14
C LEU A 122 -18.24 16.35 2.42
N ILE A 123 -17.72 15.13 2.40
CA ILE A 123 -16.97 14.51 3.50
C ILE A 123 -15.84 15.43 3.94
N GLY A 124 -15.86 15.86 5.20
CA GLY A 124 -14.88 16.72 5.84
C GLY A 124 -13.73 15.94 6.48
N TYR A 125 -12.80 16.66 7.13
CA TYR A 125 -11.70 16.05 7.86
C TYR A 125 -12.19 15.25 9.06
N GLY A 126 -13.14 15.78 9.83
CA GLY A 126 -13.73 15.10 10.97
C GLY A 126 -14.41 13.78 10.60
N ASP A 127 -15.12 13.76 9.47
CA ASP A 127 -15.78 12.54 8.99
C ASP A 127 -14.76 11.46 8.62
N ARG A 128 -13.65 11.86 8.00
CA ARG A 128 -12.56 10.94 7.64
C ARG A 128 -11.83 10.42 8.89
N GLU A 129 -11.63 11.26 9.88
CA GLU A 129 -11.05 10.86 11.16
C GLU A 129 -11.98 9.88 11.88
N ASN A 130 -13.28 10.17 11.95
CA ASN A 130 -14.28 9.28 12.52
C ASN A 130 -14.35 7.94 11.79
N LEU A 131 -14.22 7.93 10.46
CA LEU A 131 -14.18 6.72 9.67
C LEU A 131 -12.94 5.87 9.99
N GLN A 132 -11.77 6.52 10.10
CA GLN A 132 -10.55 5.81 10.50
C GLN A 132 -10.68 5.24 11.91
N ARG A 133 -11.21 6.03 12.86
CA ARG A 133 -11.49 5.57 14.23
C ARG A 133 -12.37 4.33 14.23
N PHE A 134 -13.45 4.34 13.49
CA PHE A 134 -14.37 3.22 13.35
C PHE A 134 -13.68 1.95 12.83
N TYR A 135 -12.78 2.06 11.85
CA TYR A 135 -12.05 0.90 11.35
C TYR A 135 -11.10 0.32 12.39
N TYR A 136 -10.37 1.16 13.13
CA TYR A 136 -9.48 0.69 14.19
C TYR A 136 -10.26 0.12 15.38
N GLU A 137 -11.35 0.74 15.80
CA GLU A 137 -12.23 0.21 16.85
C GLU A 137 -12.76 -1.19 16.49
N ASN A 138 -13.24 -1.37 15.26
CA ASN A 138 -13.73 -2.67 14.81
C ASN A 138 -12.61 -3.72 14.74
N LEU A 139 -11.43 -3.34 14.26
CA LEU A 139 -10.29 -4.24 14.16
C LEU A 139 -9.82 -4.69 15.55
N ILE A 140 -9.64 -3.75 16.47
CA ILE A 140 -9.16 -3.99 17.84
C ILE A 140 -10.24 -4.69 18.66
N GLY A 141 -11.47 -4.19 18.64
CA GLY A 141 -12.58 -4.77 19.40
C GLY A 141 -13.04 -6.15 18.89
N GLY A 142 -12.72 -6.49 17.65
CA GLY A 142 -13.03 -7.78 17.05
C GLY A 142 -11.97 -8.87 17.32
N ALA A 143 -10.81 -8.51 17.86
CA ALA A 143 -9.69 -9.42 18.10
C ALA A 143 -9.69 -9.96 19.54
N GLN A 144 -9.24 -11.21 19.72
CA GLN A 144 -9.11 -11.80 21.05
C GLN A 144 -7.85 -11.31 21.79
N LYS A 145 -6.78 -11.03 21.03
CA LYS A 145 -5.51 -10.51 21.55
C LYS A 145 -5.05 -9.36 20.68
N VAL A 146 -4.64 -8.27 21.30
CA VAL A 146 -4.17 -7.09 20.59
C VAL A 146 -2.82 -6.66 21.14
N ALA A 147 -1.90 -6.30 20.25
CA ALA A 147 -0.68 -5.61 20.57
C ALA A 147 -0.59 -4.34 19.73
N ILE A 148 -0.25 -3.22 20.36
CA ILE A 148 -0.07 -1.95 19.66
C ILE A 148 1.34 -1.43 19.92
N SER A 149 2.06 -1.14 18.84
CA SER A 149 3.41 -0.58 18.89
C SER A 149 3.39 0.88 18.45
N TYR A 150 4.08 1.73 19.20
CA TYR A 150 4.27 3.14 18.86
C TYR A 150 5.60 3.65 19.41
N VAL A 151 6.09 4.75 18.89
CA VAL A 151 7.33 5.40 19.31
C VAL A 151 6.99 6.61 20.20
N LEU A 152 7.72 6.76 21.30
CA LEU A 152 7.69 7.95 22.15
C LEU A 152 9.06 8.62 22.13
N ASN A 153 9.13 9.84 21.61
CA ASN A 153 10.30 10.69 21.67
C ASN A 153 9.87 12.18 21.60
N GLU A 154 10.82 13.09 21.44
CA GLU A 154 10.51 14.54 21.37
C GLU A 154 9.64 14.92 20.16
N GLU A 155 9.67 14.13 19.08
CA GLU A 155 8.94 14.41 17.84
C GLU A 155 7.69 13.57 17.67
N LYS A 156 7.62 12.40 18.30
CA LYS A 156 6.55 11.41 18.11
C LYS A 156 5.84 11.09 19.40
N ILE A 157 4.52 11.09 19.32
CA ILE A 157 3.62 10.70 20.40
C ILE A 157 2.71 9.59 19.94
N ALA A 158 2.16 8.83 20.89
CA ALA A 158 1.14 7.84 20.60
C ALA A 158 -0.09 8.47 19.93
N SER A 159 -0.75 7.72 19.07
CA SER A 159 -2.01 8.15 18.45
C SER A 159 -3.03 8.56 19.53
N ARG A 160 -3.75 9.65 19.29
CA ARG A 160 -4.86 10.09 20.13
C ARG A 160 -5.95 9.03 20.28
N PHE A 161 -6.14 8.18 19.29
CA PHE A 161 -7.11 7.09 19.33
C PHE A 161 -6.82 6.08 20.43
N LEU A 162 -5.55 5.94 20.83
CA LEU A 162 -5.17 5.01 21.89
C LEU A 162 -5.84 5.34 23.23
N ASN A 163 -5.97 6.64 23.53
CA ASN A 163 -6.61 7.11 24.76
C ASN A 163 -8.15 6.99 24.72
N GLU A 164 -8.70 6.90 23.52
CA GLU A 164 -10.16 6.77 23.30
C GLU A 164 -10.62 5.31 23.38
N PHE A 165 -9.72 4.36 23.10
CA PHE A 165 -10.03 2.93 23.18
C PHE A 165 -10.05 2.48 24.65
N LYS A 166 -11.19 1.95 25.09
CA LYS A 166 -11.43 1.51 26.47
C LYS A 166 -10.75 0.18 26.85
N TYR A 167 -9.90 -0.37 25.96
CA TYR A 167 -9.40 -1.74 26.09
C TYR A 167 -7.97 -1.85 26.61
N VAL A 168 -7.41 -0.77 27.16
CA VAL A 168 -6.01 -0.74 27.62
C VAL A 168 -5.90 -1.44 28.97
N SER A 169 -5.23 -2.61 29.04
CA SER A 169 -5.00 -3.31 30.30
C SER A 169 -3.57 -3.20 30.82
N ASP A 170 -2.56 -3.29 29.94
CA ASP A 170 -1.16 -3.34 30.34
C ASP A 170 -0.24 -2.54 29.41
N GLU A 171 0.74 -1.82 29.98
CA GLU A 171 1.78 -1.12 29.25
C GLU A 171 3.14 -1.71 29.56
N LYS A 172 3.92 -2.01 28.50
CA LYS A 172 5.31 -2.42 28.62
C LYS A 172 6.18 -1.52 27.77
N TYR A 173 7.27 -1.04 28.34
CA TYR A 173 8.26 -0.19 27.68
C TYR A 173 9.56 -0.96 27.50
N GLY A 174 10.19 -0.83 26.34
CA GLY A 174 11.49 -1.39 26.01
C GLY A 174 12.41 -0.33 25.39
N ASP A 175 13.71 -0.60 25.34
CA ASP A 175 14.71 0.41 24.99
C ASP A 175 14.69 0.91 23.54
N ALA A 176 14.36 0.08 22.58
CA ALA A 176 14.45 0.43 21.15
C ALA A 176 13.11 0.36 20.42
N SER A 177 12.17 -0.36 20.96
CA SER A 177 10.84 -0.51 20.39
C SER A 177 9.86 -0.69 21.53
N TYR A 178 8.91 0.21 21.64
CA TYR A 178 7.89 0.15 22.66
C TYR A 178 6.74 -0.70 22.14
N LEU A 179 6.49 -1.81 22.79
CA LEU A 179 5.34 -2.65 22.54
C LEU A 179 4.36 -2.48 23.69
N ARG A 180 3.16 -1.98 23.38
CA ARG A 180 2.05 -1.95 24.31
C ARG A 180 1.17 -3.17 24.03
N LEU A 181 1.04 -4.03 25.00
CA LEU A 181 0.12 -5.16 24.96
C LEU A 181 -1.19 -4.74 25.62
N LEU A 182 -2.26 -4.84 24.88
CA LEU A 182 -3.62 -4.55 25.31
C LEU A 182 -4.37 -5.82 25.66
#